data_742e25aa5ea664d3e5eca0de83fa63bd
#
_entry.id   742e25aa5ea664d3e5eca0de83fa63bd
#
_cell.length_a   1.000
_cell.length_b   1.000
_cell.length_c   1.000
_cell.angle_alpha   90.00
_cell.angle_beta   90.00
_cell.angle_gamma   90.00
#
_symmetry.space_group_name_H-M   'P 1'
#
loop_
_entity.id
_entity.type
_entity.pdbx_description
1 polymer ?
#
loop_
_entity_poly.entity_id
_entity_poly.type
_entity_poly.pdbx_seq_one_letter_code
_entity_poly.pdbx_strand_id
1 'polypeptide(L)' 'MFVQTYKRSSAIDSLEVDQEGGLARVFFNNGNGDLYSGVNKKQIKSLLSNPLAQSFGKWVNKNLVNNESVTIAEYYTA' A
#
# COMPACT_ATOMS: atom_id res chain seq x y z
N MET A 1 8.79 -9.84 4.57
CA MET A 1 9.31 -8.66 5.29
C MET A 1 8.73 -7.39 4.69
N PHE A 2 8.20 -6.49 5.50
CA PHE A 2 7.70 -5.22 5.02
C PHE A 2 8.84 -4.27 4.66
N VAL A 3 8.69 -3.62 3.52
CA VAL A 3 9.58 -2.57 3.06
C VAL A 3 8.79 -1.27 3.06
N GLN A 4 9.29 -0.27 3.77
CA GLN A 4 8.65 1.03 3.83
C GLN A 4 9.06 1.88 2.64
N THR A 5 8.07 2.54 2.04
CA THR A 5 8.33 3.56 1.04
C THR A 5 8.42 4.93 1.74
N TYR A 6 9.27 5.80 1.25
CA TYR A 6 9.56 7.06 1.95
C TYR A 6 8.88 8.28 1.34
N LYS A 7 8.06 8.08 0.33
CA LYS A 7 7.34 9.17 -0.30
C LYS A 7 5.99 9.38 0.38
N ARG A 8 5.65 10.62 0.70
CA ARG A 8 4.34 10.98 1.24
C ARG A 8 3.44 11.53 0.16
N SER A 9 2.14 11.36 0.33
CA SER A 9 1.12 12.03 -0.46
C SER A 9 0.23 12.87 0.45
N SER A 10 -0.71 13.61 -0.15
CA SER A 10 -1.61 14.49 0.61
C SER A 10 -2.52 13.73 1.58
N ALA A 11 -2.81 12.45 1.32
CA ALA A 11 -3.71 11.65 2.14
C ALA A 11 -3.01 10.50 2.87
N ILE A 12 -1.84 10.08 2.39
CA ILE A 12 -1.15 8.89 2.88
C ILE A 12 0.14 9.29 3.57
N ASP A 13 0.25 8.91 4.84
CA ASP A 13 1.44 9.18 5.63
C ASP A 13 2.56 8.17 5.36
N SER A 14 2.22 6.88 5.28
CA SER A 14 3.20 5.85 4.97
C SER A 14 2.57 4.67 4.26
N LEU A 15 3.39 3.97 3.48
CA LEU A 15 3.01 2.76 2.77
C LEU A 15 4.13 1.75 2.94
N GLU A 16 3.78 0.59 3.49
CA GLU A 16 4.69 -0.53 3.65
C GLU A 16 4.18 -1.72 2.84
N VAL A 17 5.06 -2.40 2.15
CA VAL A 17 4.69 -3.53 1.31
C VAL A 17 5.56 -4.75 1.60
N ASP A 18 4.96 -5.93 1.47
CA ASP A 18 5.66 -7.21 1.56
C ASP A 18 5.39 -7.97 0.27
N GLN A 19 6.39 -8.03 -0.59
CA GLN A 19 6.26 -8.67 -1.90
C GLN A 19 6.04 -10.17 -1.77
N GLU A 20 6.74 -10.83 -0.87
CA GLU A 20 6.61 -12.28 -0.70
C GLU A 20 5.22 -12.69 -0.23
N GLY A 21 4.69 -11.94 0.72
CA GLY A 21 3.38 -12.23 1.30
C GLY A 21 2.21 -11.66 0.51
N GLY A 22 2.47 -10.77 -0.45
CA GLY A 22 1.39 -10.07 -1.14
C GLY A 22 0.60 -9.18 -0.22
N LEU A 23 1.29 -8.45 0.66
CA LEU A 23 0.69 -7.59 1.68
C LEU A 23 1.04 -6.13 1.44
N ALA A 24 0.12 -5.25 1.80
CA ALA A 24 0.37 -3.82 1.82
C ALA A 24 -0.29 -3.20 3.04
N ARG A 25 0.46 -2.38 3.77
CA ARG A 25 -0.04 -1.68 4.96
C ARG A 25 0.02 -0.19 4.71
N VAL A 26 -1.14 0.46 4.76
CA VAL A 26 -1.29 1.88 4.49
C VAL A 26 -1.65 2.61 5.77
N PHE A 27 -0.93 3.66 6.10
CA PHE A 27 -1.31 4.58 7.16
C PHE A 27 -1.69 5.93 6.56
N PHE A 28 -2.86 6.41 6.92
CA PHE A 28 -3.40 7.68 6.46
C PHE A 28 -2.99 8.82 7.41
N ASN A 29 -3.11 10.05 6.93
CA ASN A 29 -2.69 11.22 7.70
C ASN A 29 -3.50 11.43 9.00
N ASN A 30 -4.68 10.81 9.11
CA ASN A 30 -5.49 10.86 10.35
C ASN A 30 -5.06 9.83 11.41
N GLY A 31 -4.02 9.05 11.14
CA GLY A 31 -3.52 8.04 12.06
C GLY A 31 -4.14 6.65 11.89
N ASN A 32 -5.21 6.54 11.12
CA ASN A 32 -5.82 5.23 10.83
C ASN A 32 -5.04 4.52 9.73
N GLY A 33 -5.19 3.21 9.66
CA GLY A 33 -4.54 2.42 8.63
C GLY A 33 -5.25 1.13 8.31
N ASP A 34 -4.84 0.50 7.23
CA ASP A 34 -5.37 -0.76 6.75
C ASP A 34 -4.24 -1.70 6.35
N LEU A 35 -4.41 -2.99 6.63
CA LEU A 35 -3.55 -4.04 6.10
C LEU A 35 -4.32 -4.79 5.03
N TYR A 36 -3.80 -4.78 3.81
CA TYR A 36 -4.40 -5.46 2.66
C TYR A 36 -3.65 -6.76 2.37
N SER A 37 -4.38 -7.81 2.02
CA SER A 37 -3.84 -9.09 1.58
C SER A 37 -4.31 -9.43 0.18
N GLY A 38 -3.61 -10.36 -0.49
CA GLY A 38 -3.91 -10.71 -1.86
C GLY A 38 -3.45 -9.68 -2.87
N VAL A 39 -2.47 -8.87 -2.49
CA VAL A 39 -1.95 -7.81 -3.36
C VAL A 39 -1.10 -8.40 -4.46
N ASN A 40 -1.24 -7.88 -5.67
CA ASN A 40 -0.49 -8.36 -6.83
C ASN A 40 1.01 -8.11 -6.64
N LYS A 41 1.77 -9.20 -6.61
CA LYS A 41 3.21 -9.15 -6.34
C LYS A 41 4.00 -8.41 -7.41
N LYS A 42 3.55 -8.47 -8.67
CA LYS A 42 4.18 -7.72 -9.76
C LYS A 42 4.00 -6.22 -9.60
N GLN A 43 2.85 -5.80 -9.09
CA GLN A 43 2.59 -4.38 -8.83
C GLN A 43 3.42 -3.88 -7.64
N ILE A 44 3.61 -4.70 -6.62
CA ILE A 44 4.51 -4.37 -5.51
C ILE A 44 5.95 -4.23 -6.03
N LYS A 45 6.40 -5.17 -6.83
CA LYS A 45 7.74 -5.12 -7.43
C LYS A 45 7.94 -3.87 -8.25
N SER A 46 6.95 -3.51 -9.07
CA SER A 46 7.00 -2.30 -9.88
C SER A 46 7.10 -1.04 -9.02
N LEU A 47 6.33 -0.97 -7.95
CA LEU A 47 6.39 0.14 -7.00
C LEU A 47 7.77 0.28 -6.36
N LEU A 48 8.36 -0.82 -5.91
CA LEU A 48 9.67 -0.81 -5.26
C LEU A 48 10.80 -0.50 -6.24
N SER A 49 10.67 -0.93 -7.50
CA SER A 49 11.68 -0.70 -8.52
C SER A 49 11.68 0.73 -9.04
N ASN A 50 10.52 1.38 -9.05
CA ASN A 50 10.39 2.74 -9.58
C ASN A 50 9.33 3.52 -8.80
N PRO A 51 9.65 3.91 -7.55
CA PRO A 51 8.67 4.55 -6.67
C PRO A 51 8.24 5.94 -7.14
N LEU A 52 8.99 6.56 -8.05
CA LEU A 52 8.66 7.89 -8.57
C LEU A 52 7.77 7.85 -9.81
N ALA A 53 7.50 6.68 -10.36
CA ALA A 53 6.76 6.56 -11.62
C ALA A 53 5.29 6.94 -11.49
N GLN A 54 4.72 6.85 -10.29
CA GLN A 54 3.33 7.21 -10.05
C GLN A 54 3.14 7.66 -8.60
N SER A 55 2.05 8.39 -8.34
CA SER A 55 1.74 8.82 -6.99
C SER A 55 1.26 7.63 -6.13
N PHE A 56 1.50 7.69 -4.83
CA PHE A 56 1.03 6.67 -3.91
C PHE A 56 -0.49 6.61 -3.87
N GLY A 57 -1.16 7.76 -3.95
CA GLY A 57 -2.61 7.81 -3.98
C GLY A 57 -3.19 7.01 -5.15
N LYS A 58 -2.63 7.20 -6.34
CA LYS A 58 -3.06 6.44 -7.52
C LYS A 58 -2.77 4.96 -7.38
N TRP A 59 -1.57 4.61 -6.89
CA TRP A 59 -1.19 3.22 -6.71
C TRP A 59 -2.12 2.53 -5.70
N VAL A 60 -2.37 3.16 -4.56
CA VAL A 60 -3.24 2.63 -3.51
C VAL A 60 -4.66 2.45 -4.02
N ASN A 61 -5.21 3.46 -4.69
CA ASN A 61 -6.58 3.36 -5.23
C ASN A 61 -6.70 2.23 -6.25
N LYS A 62 -5.77 2.15 -7.19
CA LYS A 62 -5.82 1.15 -8.26
C LYS A 62 -5.59 -0.27 -7.76
N ASN A 63 -4.59 -0.46 -6.89
CA ASN A 63 -4.12 -1.79 -6.53
C ASN A 63 -4.69 -2.32 -5.23
N LEU A 64 -5.25 -1.47 -4.39
CA LEU A 64 -5.80 -1.86 -3.09
C LEU A 64 -7.29 -1.56 -3.00
N VAL A 65 -7.69 -0.30 -3.00
CA VAL A 65 -9.07 0.11 -2.72
C VAL A 65 -10.04 -0.36 -3.79
N ASN A 66 -9.69 -0.20 -5.06
CA ASN A 66 -10.55 -0.55 -6.20
C ASN A 66 -10.25 -1.92 -6.80
N ASN A 67 -9.49 -2.75 -6.10
CA ASN A 67 -9.14 -4.08 -6.56
C ASN A 67 -9.95 -5.14 -5.81
N GLU A 68 -10.89 -5.77 -6.48
CA GLU A 68 -11.78 -6.77 -5.89
C GLU A 68 -11.06 -8.04 -5.42
N SER A 69 -9.86 -8.30 -5.94
CA SER A 69 -9.06 -9.45 -5.53
C SER A 69 -8.33 -9.24 -4.21
N VAL A 70 -8.33 -8.01 -3.71
CA VAL A 70 -7.63 -7.62 -2.48
C VAL A 70 -8.64 -7.54 -1.34
N THR A 71 -8.27 -8.06 -0.17
CA THR A 71 -9.11 -8.00 1.02
C THR A 71 -8.39 -7.23 2.12
N ILE A 72 -9.17 -6.58 2.98
CA ILE A 72 -8.62 -5.93 4.17
C ILE A 72 -8.52 -6.99 5.27
N ALA A 73 -7.29 -7.29 5.68
CA ALA A 73 -7.02 -8.29 6.70
C ALA A 73 -7.07 -7.71 8.10
N GLU A 74 -6.76 -6.41 8.25
CA GLU A 74 -6.68 -5.79 9.56
C GLU A 74 -6.87 -4.28 9.43
N TYR A 75 -7.51 -3.69 10.45
CA TYR A 75 -7.69 -2.24 10.57
C TYR A 75 -6.87 -1.73 11.75
N TYR A 76 -6.22 -0.57 11.55
CA TYR A 76 -5.52 0.15 12.62
C TYR A 76 -6.23 1.47 12.87
N THR A 77 -6.46 1.79 14.15
CA THR A 77 -7.09 3.05 14.53
C THR A 77 -6.13 3.88 15.37
N ALA A 78 -6.28 5.18 15.23
CA ALA A 78 -5.45 6.13 16.00
C ALA A 78 -5.78 6.10 17.49
#